data_d6a02e8af5883ae29bc9f075209a74c1
#
_entry.id   d6a02e8af5883ae29bc9f075209a74c1
#
_cell.length_a   1.000
_cell.length_b   1.000
_cell.length_c   1.000
_cell.angle_alpha   90.00
_cell.angle_beta   90.00
_cell.angle_gamma   90.00
#
_symmetry.space_group_name_H-M   'P 1'
#
loop_
_entity.id
_entity.type
_entity.pdbx_description
1 polymer ?
#
loop_
_entity_poly.entity_id
_entity_poly.type
_entity_poly.pdbx_seq_one_letter_code
_entity_poly.pdbx_strand_id
1 'polypeptide(L)'
;LDAKYEEGIRCLKQCWKELGHTITDEEKAAMKSFRGFFLSGKAKPYSHEVALKWLSDNQLAWGDEKYQQHRKLIYELNDAVSNGTIKEDYKFVPTTYDSLPTDLKNHLILYRNELLSRLQYRSSRDQLIHCISFATFLKDNGILHAHDISTALISEYHAYAETIGDTYICLYSVRYFLQFLVNRGIIAGHIPFALTSPLQAKAAGYAIRRFSTDVSAFETSGVDPDVYWQNANDLIDILRKEHHHNEDATRNNNLVYYQMFYVFMQEFSLPYTTKNARIWSEGMAGFMDEPHRRPSFKRSLYLLDIFLRTGAVTDGDLEIVLCSSGKITELSTTYRKLLDDFLSCRRKENIAPATLDVHKSGAISFMLYMQEKGIPAVSGISLMNVKEYCTWISEKAVNHKNNYSYDLRVFLTFCFEKGYSAQDLSRALPAQSNQQRKIVKVLSDEEIQLIYEYRDNAATPLQLRDSAILMLGLLMGLRRIDVVNLRFSNIDWKVQTISITQQKTYRPLVLPMPVSVGNSLYKYIKNSRPRMSDEGDFIFLSMSAPFKRADASACGLAVKHALNNTTGSFHILRRTFASRLLAAGTKTDTIKDSLGHSTMDTVNRYLSVDEEMLRSCCLPLERTVISYEAAS
;
A
#
# COMPACT_ATOMS: atom_id res chain seq x y z
N LEU A 1 31.64 -35.13 -6.41
CA LEU A 1 31.61 -35.33 -7.86
C LEU A 1 30.56 -36.36 -8.20
N ASP A 2 29.82 -36.17 -9.28
CA ASP A 2 28.83 -37.11 -9.75
C ASP A 2 29.55 -38.36 -10.32
N ALA A 3 29.37 -39.53 -9.67
CA ALA A 3 30.04 -40.78 -10.04
C ALA A 3 29.72 -41.19 -11.50
N LYS A 4 28.49 -40.96 -11.96
CA LYS A 4 28.08 -41.27 -13.33
C LYS A 4 28.81 -40.40 -14.37
N TYR A 5 29.00 -39.11 -14.05
CA TYR A 5 29.75 -38.20 -14.91
C TYR A 5 31.21 -38.62 -15.06
N GLU A 6 31.90 -38.91 -13.95
CA GLU A 6 33.32 -39.33 -13.96
C GLU A 6 33.51 -40.68 -14.66
N GLU A 7 32.57 -41.60 -14.49
CA GLU A 7 32.58 -42.88 -15.21
C GLU A 7 32.36 -42.64 -16.72
N GLY A 8 31.40 -41.81 -17.09
CA GLY A 8 31.15 -41.46 -18.49
C GLY A 8 32.35 -40.83 -19.17
N ILE A 9 33.05 -39.91 -18.49
CA ILE A 9 34.29 -39.31 -19.03
C ILE A 9 35.39 -40.35 -19.21
N ARG A 10 35.47 -41.34 -18.32
CA ARG A 10 36.43 -42.45 -18.48
C ARG A 10 36.11 -43.32 -19.70
N CYS A 11 34.82 -43.70 -19.86
CA CYS A 11 34.36 -44.44 -21.03
C CYS A 11 34.60 -43.68 -22.33
N LEU A 12 34.27 -42.37 -22.37
CA LEU A 12 34.49 -41.53 -23.55
C LEU A 12 35.98 -41.46 -23.93
N LYS A 13 36.87 -41.28 -22.99
CA LYS A 13 38.31 -41.26 -23.24
C LYS A 13 38.82 -42.61 -23.75
N GLN A 14 38.25 -43.72 -23.29
CA GLN A 14 38.59 -45.06 -23.77
C GLN A 14 38.11 -45.23 -25.22
N CYS A 15 36.88 -44.84 -25.56
CA CYS A 15 36.35 -44.86 -26.94
C CYS A 15 37.24 -44.04 -27.88
N TRP A 16 37.62 -42.82 -27.49
CA TRP A 16 38.51 -41.98 -28.30
C TRP A 16 39.87 -42.63 -28.53
N LYS A 17 40.45 -43.28 -27.50
CA LYS A 17 41.72 -43.98 -27.64
C LYS A 17 41.61 -45.16 -28.62
N GLU A 18 40.54 -45.91 -28.55
CA GLU A 18 40.29 -47.07 -29.45
C GLU A 18 40.11 -46.64 -30.91
N LEU A 19 39.54 -45.44 -31.13
CA LEU A 19 39.40 -44.82 -32.44
C LEU A 19 40.63 -44.05 -32.94
N GLY A 20 41.72 -44.04 -32.16
CA GLY A 20 42.93 -43.29 -32.51
C GLY A 20 42.77 -41.76 -32.42
N HIS A 21 41.71 -41.27 -31.77
CA HIS A 21 41.46 -39.84 -31.64
C HIS A 21 42.40 -39.18 -30.65
N THR A 22 43.06 -38.10 -31.07
CA THR A 22 43.90 -37.29 -30.19
C THR A 22 43.06 -36.15 -29.59
N ILE A 23 42.95 -36.17 -28.25
CA ILE A 23 42.13 -35.16 -27.53
C ILE A 23 42.72 -33.78 -27.72
N THR A 24 41.96 -32.89 -28.35
CA THR A 24 42.35 -31.50 -28.59
C THR A 24 42.31 -30.65 -27.31
N ASP A 25 42.95 -29.49 -27.31
CA ASP A 25 42.91 -28.58 -26.16
C ASP A 25 41.52 -27.97 -25.98
N GLU A 26 40.76 -27.85 -27.04
CA GLU A 26 39.37 -27.40 -27.04
C GLU A 26 38.46 -28.42 -26.37
N GLU A 27 38.59 -29.70 -26.68
CA GLU A 27 37.83 -30.77 -26.02
C GLU A 27 38.17 -30.88 -24.53
N LYS A 28 39.47 -30.70 -24.16
CA LYS A 28 39.88 -30.58 -22.76
C LYS A 28 39.21 -29.40 -22.05
N ALA A 29 39.14 -28.24 -22.73
CA ALA A 29 38.49 -27.04 -22.20
C ALA A 29 36.98 -27.25 -22.05
N ALA A 30 36.32 -27.91 -23.02
CA ALA A 30 34.91 -28.25 -22.98
C ALA A 30 34.60 -29.21 -21.82
N MET A 31 35.37 -30.27 -21.65
CA MET A 31 35.24 -31.20 -20.51
C MET A 31 35.43 -30.48 -19.17
N LYS A 32 36.42 -29.59 -19.07
CA LYS A 32 36.66 -28.80 -17.86
C LYS A 32 35.48 -27.85 -17.55
N SER A 33 34.93 -27.21 -18.56
CA SER A 33 33.77 -26.35 -18.46
C SER A 33 32.54 -27.12 -17.95
N PHE A 34 32.27 -28.27 -18.54
CA PHE A 34 31.14 -29.12 -18.16
C PHE A 34 31.32 -29.74 -16.76
N ARG A 35 32.53 -30.15 -16.42
CA ARG A 35 32.89 -30.60 -15.07
C ARG A 35 32.63 -29.51 -14.02
N GLY A 36 32.98 -28.26 -14.34
CA GLY A 36 32.74 -27.11 -13.47
C GLY A 36 31.25 -26.90 -13.13
N PHE A 37 30.34 -27.24 -14.05
CA PHE A 37 28.91 -27.20 -13.81
C PHE A 37 28.48 -28.15 -12.69
N PHE A 38 28.93 -29.40 -12.69
CA PHE A 38 28.61 -30.36 -11.63
C PHE A 38 29.32 -30.06 -10.30
N LEU A 39 30.46 -29.40 -10.32
CA LEU A 39 31.19 -28.99 -9.10
C LEU A 39 30.52 -27.81 -8.40
N SER A 40 29.67 -27.05 -9.09
CA SER A 40 29.00 -25.84 -8.52
C SER A 40 27.96 -26.16 -7.43
N GLY A 41 27.66 -27.44 -7.17
CA GLY A 41 26.69 -27.89 -6.16
C GLY A 41 25.22 -27.59 -6.51
N LYS A 42 24.96 -26.96 -7.67
CA LYS A 42 23.59 -26.60 -8.15
C LYS A 42 23.04 -27.63 -9.16
N ALA A 43 23.86 -28.52 -9.67
CA ALA A 43 23.48 -29.50 -10.69
C ALA A 43 22.80 -30.72 -10.08
N LYS A 44 21.74 -31.17 -10.75
CA LYS A 44 21.18 -32.52 -10.54
C LYS A 44 22.22 -33.58 -10.97
N PRO A 45 22.09 -34.85 -10.53
CA PRO A 45 22.92 -35.92 -11.03
C PRO A 45 22.97 -35.96 -12.56
N TYR A 46 24.08 -36.41 -13.13
CA TYR A 46 24.25 -36.50 -14.57
C TYR A 46 23.12 -37.31 -15.22
N SER A 47 22.47 -36.69 -16.18
CA SER A 47 21.63 -37.33 -17.17
C SER A 47 21.81 -36.57 -18.51
N HIS A 48 21.47 -37.21 -19.61
CA HIS A 48 21.55 -36.58 -20.93
C HIS A 48 20.66 -35.32 -20.99
N GLU A 49 19.48 -35.36 -20.38
CA GLU A 49 18.55 -34.23 -20.28
C GLU A 49 19.18 -33.04 -19.53
N VAL A 50 19.82 -33.27 -18.39
CA VAL A 50 20.53 -32.23 -17.63
C VAL A 50 21.68 -31.63 -18.45
N ALA A 51 22.39 -32.47 -19.22
CA ALA A 51 23.45 -32.01 -20.10
C ALA A 51 22.95 -31.18 -21.27
N LEU A 52 21.83 -31.59 -21.90
CA LEU A 52 21.20 -30.85 -22.99
C LEU A 52 20.64 -29.51 -22.50
N LYS A 53 20.07 -29.49 -21.28
CA LYS A 53 19.62 -28.23 -20.69
C LYS A 53 20.79 -27.28 -20.45
N TRP A 54 21.88 -27.76 -19.85
CA TRP A 54 23.07 -26.94 -19.63
C TRP A 54 23.64 -26.41 -20.95
N LEU A 55 23.61 -27.21 -22.02
CA LEU A 55 24.05 -26.83 -23.36
C LEU A 55 23.17 -25.70 -23.91
N SER A 56 21.85 -25.86 -23.83
CA SER A 56 20.87 -24.85 -24.24
C SER A 56 21.04 -23.54 -23.49
N ASP A 57 21.23 -23.59 -22.17
CA ASP A 57 21.40 -22.42 -21.31
C ASP A 57 22.67 -21.61 -21.62
N ASN A 58 23.67 -22.23 -22.26
CA ASN A 58 24.95 -21.58 -22.60
C ASN A 58 25.08 -21.24 -24.11
N GLN A 59 24.20 -21.74 -24.97
CA GLN A 59 24.30 -21.62 -26.43
C GLN A 59 24.53 -20.19 -26.89
N LEU A 60 23.68 -19.28 -26.50
CA LEU A 60 23.77 -17.88 -26.92
C LEU A 60 25.02 -17.19 -26.35
N ALA A 61 25.40 -17.49 -25.10
CA ALA A 61 26.56 -16.88 -24.46
C ALA A 61 27.91 -17.31 -25.08
N TRP A 62 28.01 -18.54 -25.58
CA TRP A 62 29.27 -19.04 -26.17
C TRP A 62 29.51 -18.61 -27.59
N GLY A 63 28.46 -18.44 -28.39
CA GLY A 63 28.55 -18.34 -29.85
C GLY A 63 28.68 -19.73 -30.52
N ASP A 64 28.53 -19.74 -31.86
CA ASP A 64 28.28 -20.97 -32.61
C ASP A 64 29.43 -21.99 -32.52
N GLU A 65 30.66 -21.57 -32.68
CA GLU A 65 31.81 -22.49 -32.69
C GLU A 65 31.97 -23.25 -31.37
N LYS A 66 32.05 -22.51 -30.30
CA LYS A 66 32.15 -23.08 -28.96
C LYS A 66 30.94 -23.93 -28.58
N TYR A 67 29.77 -23.54 -29.02
CA TYR A 67 28.52 -24.28 -28.79
C TYR A 67 28.58 -25.64 -29.50
N GLN A 68 29.01 -25.70 -30.78
CA GLN A 68 29.08 -26.95 -31.54
C GLN A 68 30.09 -27.93 -30.92
N GLN A 69 31.24 -27.46 -30.42
CA GLN A 69 32.20 -28.26 -29.72
C GLN A 69 31.61 -28.92 -28.47
N HIS A 70 30.91 -28.15 -27.63
CA HIS A 70 30.29 -28.70 -26.42
C HIS A 70 29.09 -29.61 -26.76
N ARG A 71 28.36 -29.32 -27.81
CA ARG A 71 27.25 -30.15 -28.30
C ARG A 71 27.73 -31.53 -28.72
N LYS A 72 28.76 -31.58 -29.53
CA LYS A 72 29.38 -32.85 -29.95
C LYS A 72 29.85 -33.67 -28.74
N LEU A 73 30.60 -33.04 -27.83
CA LEU A 73 31.09 -33.69 -26.59
C LEU A 73 29.94 -34.31 -25.76
N ILE A 74 28.80 -33.60 -25.59
CA ILE A 74 27.67 -34.09 -24.80
C ILE A 74 27.02 -35.31 -25.46
N TYR A 75 26.87 -35.32 -26.76
CA TYR A 75 26.30 -36.45 -27.48
C TYR A 75 27.23 -37.66 -27.46
N GLU A 76 28.56 -37.47 -27.67
CA GLU A 76 29.56 -38.51 -27.53
C GLU A 76 29.61 -39.09 -26.10
N LEU A 77 29.54 -38.21 -25.08
CA LEU A 77 29.51 -38.63 -23.69
C LEU A 77 28.26 -39.47 -23.38
N ASN A 78 27.10 -39.08 -23.87
CA ASN A 78 25.86 -39.83 -23.68
C ASN A 78 25.93 -41.21 -24.34
N ASP A 79 26.45 -41.30 -25.56
CA ASP A 79 26.64 -42.59 -26.24
C ASP A 79 27.66 -43.49 -25.53
N ALA A 80 28.78 -42.94 -25.10
CA ALA A 80 29.77 -43.66 -24.33
C ALA A 80 29.21 -44.23 -23.01
N VAL A 81 28.35 -43.46 -22.33
CA VAL A 81 27.69 -43.92 -21.08
C VAL A 81 26.62 -44.97 -21.36
N SER A 82 25.85 -44.81 -22.45
CA SER A 82 24.68 -45.66 -22.71
C SER A 82 25.02 -46.93 -23.49
N ASN A 83 26.00 -46.86 -24.40
CA ASN A 83 26.27 -47.93 -25.39
C ASN A 83 27.71 -48.42 -25.32
N GLY A 84 28.60 -47.78 -24.55
CA GLY A 84 30.03 -48.08 -24.50
C GLY A 84 30.81 -47.74 -25.77
N THR A 85 30.16 -47.07 -26.76
CA THR A 85 30.75 -46.69 -28.07
C THR A 85 30.30 -45.29 -28.44
N ILE A 86 30.98 -44.65 -29.39
CA ILE A 86 30.58 -43.33 -29.96
C ILE A 86 30.34 -43.50 -31.46
N LYS A 87 29.47 -42.63 -32.02
CA LYS A 87 29.12 -42.59 -33.45
C LYS A 87 30.02 -41.60 -34.18
N GLU A 88 30.17 -41.82 -35.47
CA GLU A 88 30.86 -40.85 -36.34
C GLU A 88 30.00 -39.60 -36.60
N ASP A 89 28.68 -39.79 -36.78
CA ASP A 89 27.74 -38.71 -37.03
C ASP A 89 26.58 -38.69 -36.05
N TYR A 90 26.20 -37.48 -35.62
CA TYR A 90 25.10 -37.22 -34.70
C TYR A 90 23.99 -36.40 -35.34
N LYS A 91 22.73 -36.88 -35.27
CA LYS A 91 21.55 -36.06 -35.49
C LYS A 91 21.25 -35.30 -34.22
N PHE A 92 21.56 -34.02 -34.23
CA PHE A 92 21.35 -33.16 -33.07
C PHE A 92 19.86 -32.72 -32.97
N VAL A 93 19.33 -32.83 -31.76
CA VAL A 93 18.01 -32.27 -31.44
C VAL A 93 18.12 -30.74 -31.34
N PRO A 94 17.24 -29.97 -32.05
CA PRO A 94 17.24 -28.53 -31.91
C PRO A 94 17.00 -28.11 -30.46
N THR A 95 17.73 -27.09 -30.01
CA THR A 95 17.50 -26.50 -28.69
C THR A 95 16.32 -25.52 -28.72
N THR A 96 15.88 -25.06 -27.56
CA THR A 96 14.88 -24.00 -27.43
C THR A 96 15.30 -22.75 -28.22
N TYR A 97 16.58 -22.36 -28.13
CA TYR A 97 17.13 -21.24 -28.89
C TYR A 97 17.08 -21.47 -30.40
N ASP A 98 17.41 -22.68 -30.87
CA ASP A 98 17.37 -23.04 -32.30
C ASP A 98 15.97 -22.87 -32.90
N SER A 99 14.92 -23.06 -32.11
CA SER A 99 13.53 -22.94 -32.48
C SER A 99 12.96 -21.52 -32.48
N LEU A 100 13.73 -20.52 -32.01
CA LEU A 100 13.25 -19.14 -31.98
C LEU A 100 13.15 -18.51 -33.38
N PRO A 101 12.26 -17.56 -33.61
CA PRO A 101 12.18 -16.76 -34.83
C PRO A 101 13.50 -16.05 -35.13
N THR A 102 13.84 -15.94 -36.42
CA THR A 102 15.11 -15.33 -36.86
C THR A 102 15.27 -13.89 -36.39
N ASP A 103 14.18 -13.11 -36.41
CA ASP A 103 14.21 -11.72 -35.94
C ASP A 103 14.60 -11.62 -34.46
N LEU A 104 13.96 -12.39 -33.60
CA LEU A 104 14.27 -12.42 -32.17
C LEU A 104 15.70 -12.92 -31.89
N LYS A 105 16.18 -13.92 -32.65
CA LYS A 105 17.56 -14.38 -32.56
C LYS A 105 18.56 -13.26 -32.87
N ASN A 106 18.32 -12.53 -33.95
CA ASN A 106 19.20 -11.42 -34.36
C ASN A 106 19.32 -10.37 -33.25
N HIS A 107 18.21 -9.99 -32.65
CA HIS A 107 18.22 -9.04 -31.54
C HIS A 107 18.92 -9.59 -30.29
N LEU A 108 18.72 -10.87 -29.97
CA LEU A 108 19.42 -11.53 -28.87
C LEU A 108 20.95 -11.60 -29.10
N ILE A 109 21.42 -11.84 -30.33
CA ILE A 109 22.84 -11.85 -30.69
C ILE A 109 23.44 -10.44 -30.50
N LEU A 110 22.75 -9.39 -30.96
CA LEU A 110 23.19 -8.02 -30.80
C LEU A 110 23.24 -7.64 -29.32
N TYR A 111 22.25 -8.02 -28.54
CA TYR A 111 22.22 -7.79 -27.10
C TYR A 111 23.34 -8.53 -26.36
N ARG A 112 23.60 -9.79 -26.72
CA ARG A 112 24.74 -10.55 -26.19
C ARG A 112 26.06 -9.78 -26.38
N ASN A 113 26.30 -9.27 -27.58
CA ASN A 113 27.54 -8.55 -27.90
C ASN A 113 27.69 -7.30 -27.02
N GLU A 114 26.61 -6.58 -26.77
CA GLU A 114 26.60 -5.45 -25.86
C GLU A 114 26.84 -5.87 -24.40
N LEU A 115 26.19 -6.93 -23.93
CA LEU A 115 26.39 -7.43 -22.57
C LEU A 115 27.82 -7.89 -22.30
N LEU A 116 28.41 -8.64 -23.22
CA LEU A 116 29.78 -9.16 -23.08
C LEU A 116 30.83 -8.05 -23.10
N SER A 117 30.54 -6.89 -23.67
CA SER A 117 31.41 -5.72 -23.61
C SER A 117 31.41 -4.99 -22.27
N ARG A 118 30.33 -5.17 -21.47
CA ARG A 118 30.10 -4.41 -20.22
C ARG A 118 30.18 -5.25 -18.94
N LEU A 119 29.83 -6.52 -19.00
CA LEU A 119 29.67 -7.39 -17.85
C LEU A 119 30.59 -8.61 -17.90
N GLN A 120 30.86 -9.18 -16.71
CA GLN A 120 31.53 -10.47 -16.63
C GLN A 120 30.67 -11.58 -17.28
N TYR A 121 31.33 -12.55 -17.91
CA TYR A 121 30.69 -13.66 -18.64
C TYR A 121 29.55 -14.35 -17.87
N ARG A 122 29.75 -14.63 -16.57
CA ARG A 122 28.75 -15.32 -15.75
C ARG A 122 27.44 -14.52 -15.62
N SER A 123 27.55 -13.21 -15.36
CA SER A 123 26.39 -12.33 -15.24
C SER A 123 25.68 -12.16 -16.58
N SER A 124 26.44 -12.05 -17.69
CA SER A 124 25.89 -11.96 -19.03
C SER A 124 25.11 -13.22 -19.41
N ARG A 125 25.68 -14.41 -19.14
CA ARG A 125 25.04 -15.69 -19.40
C ARG A 125 23.69 -15.82 -18.67
N ASP A 126 23.68 -15.52 -17.38
CA ASP A 126 22.46 -15.65 -16.58
C ASP A 126 21.36 -14.72 -17.07
N GLN A 127 21.69 -13.50 -17.51
CA GLN A 127 20.73 -12.60 -18.16
C GLN A 127 20.22 -13.14 -19.51
N LEU A 128 21.10 -13.69 -20.33
CA LEU A 128 20.75 -14.24 -21.64
C LEU A 128 19.82 -15.45 -21.54
N ILE A 129 19.96 -16.29 -20.52
CA ILE A 129 19.04 -17.41 -20.28
C ILE A 129 17.60 -16.89 -20.09
N HIS A 130 17.41 -15.84 -19.27
CA HIS A 130 16.09 -15.26 -19.07
C HIS A 130 15.54 -14.58 -20.33
N CYS A 131 16.40 -13.97 -21.15
CA CYS A 131 15.99 -13.40 -22.42
C CYS A 131 15.57 -14.48 -23.45
N ILE A 132 16.23 -15.64 -23.45
CA ILE A 132 15.80 -16.79 -24.26
C ILE A 132 14.45 -17.31 -23.79
N SER A 133 14.24 -17.43 -22.47
CA SER A 133 12.94 -17.83 -21.91
C SER A 133 11.83 -16.84 -22.33
N PHE A 134 12.10 -15.54 -22.27
CA PHE A 134 11.18 -14.53 -22.74
C PHE A 134 10.89 -14.65 -24.26
N ALA A 135 11.92 -14.80 -25.09
CA ALA A 135 11.74 -14.98 -26.53
C ALA A 135 10.96 -16.27 -26.87
N THR A 136 11.11 -17.32 -26.05
CA THR A 136 10.32 -18.55 -26.18
C THR A 136 8.85 -18.27 -25.87
N PHE A 137 8.58 -17.57 -24.78
CA PHE A 137 7.22 -17.13 -24.44
C PHE A 137 6.61 -16.30 -25.57
N LEU A 138 7.34 -15.34 -26.14
CA LEU A 138 6.86 -14.54 -27.28
C LEU A 138 6.49 -15.44 -28.47
N LYS A 139 7.37 -16.36 -28.86
CA LYS A 139 7.13 -17.32 -29.95
C LYS A 139 5.87 -18.17 -29.67
N ASP A 140 5.72 -18.69 -28.46
CA ASP A 140 4.60 -19.55 -28.08
C ASP A 140 3.26 -18.79 -28.07
N ASN A 141 3.30 -17.46 -27.95
CA ASN A 141 2.15 -16.56 -28.13
C ASN A 141 2.04 -15.97 -29.55
N GLY A 142 2.75 -16.54 -30.53
CA GLY A 142 2.64 -16.16 -31.92
C GLY A 142 3.38 -14.89 -32.34
N ILE A 143 4.23 -14.34 -31.46
CA ILE A 143 5.04 -13.15 -31.73
C ILE A 143 6.34 -13.57 -32.41
N LEU A 144 6.50 -13.17 -33.66
CA LEU A 144 7.65 -13.52 -34.48
C LEU A 144 8.66 -12.40 -34.64
N HIS A 145 8.25 -11.16 -34.40
CA HIS A 145 9.07 -9.96 -34.54
C HIS A 145 9.13 -9.15 -33.26
N ALA A 146 10.29 -8.56 -32.95
CA ALA A 146 10.49 -7.78 -31.74
C ALA A 146 9.62 -6.50 -31.68
N HIS A 147 9.28 -5.92 -32.82
CA HIS A 147 8.43 -4.72 -32.88
C HIS A 147 6.95 -5.00 -32.51
N ASP A 148 6.51 -6.25 -32.47
CA ASP A 148 5.15 -6.63 -32.04
C ASP A 148 5.02 -6.75 -30.53
N ILE A 149 6.09 -6.54 -29.77
CA ILE A 149 6.07 -6.60 -28.31
C ILE A 149 5.23 -5.43 -27.77
N SER A 150 4.16 -5.76 -27.03
CA SER A 150 3.24 -4.81 -26.42
C SER A 150 3.26 -4.88 -24.89
N THR A 151 2.75 -3.85 -24.24
CA THR A 151 2.59 -3.79 -22.77
C THR A 151 1.68 -4.92 -22.26
N ALA A 152 0.67 -5.32 -23.02
CA ALA A 152 -0.20 -6.44 -22.67
C ALA A 152 0.60 -7.74 -22.56
N LEU A 153 1.41 -8.06 -23.59
CA LEU A 153 2.28 -9.24 -23.58
C LEU A 153 3.28 -9.24 -22.41
N ILE A 154 3.78 -8.07 -22.04
CA ILE A 154 4.68 -7.93 -20.88
C ILE A 154 3.95 -8.29 -19.58
N SER A 155 2.69 -7.89 -19.42
CA SER A 155 1.89 -8.27 -18.25
C SER A 155 1.59 -9.77 -18.21
N GLU A 156 1.33 -10.38 -19.36
CA GLU A 156 1.13 -11.83 -19.50
C GLU A 156 2.41 -12.60 -19.20
N TYR A 157 3.56 -12.12 -19.72
CA TYR A 157 4.87 -12.69 -19.38
C TYR A 157 5.16 -12.66 -17.88
N HIS A 158 4.81 -11.56 -17.20
CA HIS A 158 4.95 -11.50 -15.76
C HIS A 158 4.14 -12.60 -15.05
N ALA A 159 2.88 -12.80 -15.45
CA ALA A 159 2.03 -13.86 -14.90
C ALA A 159 2.63 -15.26 -15.17
N TYR A 160 3.16 -15.48 -16.35
CA TYR A 160 3.89 -16.71 -16.69
C TYR A 160 5.14 -16.91 -15.82
N ALA A 161 5.95 -15.87 -15.63
CA ALA A 161 7.17 -15.92 -14.80
C ALA A 161 6.85 -16.24 -13.33
N GLU A 162 5.71 -15.80 -12.80
CA GLU A 162 5.23 -16.18 -11.46
C GLU A 162 4.99 -17.70 -11.36
N THR A 163 4.51 -18.35 -12.40
CA THR A 163 4.24 -19.80 -12.37
C THR A 163 5.52 -20.65 -12.38
N ILE A 164 6.61 -20.14 -12.95
CA ILE A 164 7.90 -20.85 -12.99
C ILE A 164 8.82 -20.54 -11.80
N GLY A 165 8.39 -19.64 -10.89
CA GLY A 165 9.01 -19.45 -9.57
C GLY A 165 10.28 -18.58 -9.52
N ASP A 166 10.65 -17.88 -10.60
CA ASP A 166 11.87 -17.06 -10.67
C ASP A 166 11.58 -15.61 -11.12
N THR A 167 10.61 -14.98 -10.47
CA THR A 167 10.01 -13.73 -10.93
C THR A 167 10.98 -12.55 -10.92
N TYR A 168 11.80 -12.38 -9.87
CA TYR A 168 12.59 -11.15 -9.70
C TYR A 168 13.76 -11.06 -10.70
N ILE A 169 14.54 -12.10 -10.84
CA ILE A 169 15.71 -12.13 -11.73
C ILE A 169 15.28 -12.11 -13.19
N CYS A 170 14.20 -12.84 -13.51
CA CYS A 170 13.61 -12.83 -14.85
C CYS A 170 13.18 -11.42 -15.27
N LEU A 171 12.43 -10.72 -14.43
CA LEU A 171 11.94 -9.36 -14.72
C LEU A 171 13.09 -8.37 -14.94
N TYR A 172 14.12 -8.44 -14.10
CA TYR A 172 15.30 -7.58 -14.22
C TYR A 172 16.01 -7.80 -15.55
N SER A 173 16.33 -9.05 -15.90
CA SER A 173 17.05 -9.41 -17.13
C SER A 173 16.28 -9.01 -18.38
N VAL A 174 14.98 -9.32 -18.43
CA VAL A 174 14.11 -9.02 -19.58
C VAL A 174 13.91 -7.50 -19.72
N ARG A 175 13.76 -6.76 -18.62
CA ARG A 175 13.64 -5.30 -18.68
C ARG A 175 14.85 -4.64 -19.35
N TYR A 176 16.07 -5.12 -19.07
CA TYR A 176 17.27 -4.59 -19.74
C TYR A 176 17.31 -4.93 -21.23
N PHE A 177 16.85 -6.12 -21.61
CA PHE A 177 16.70 -6.46 -23.01
C PHE A 177 15.66 -5.58 -23.72
N LEU A 178 14.52 -5.33 -23.08
CA LEU A 178 13.53 -4.39 -23.61
C LEU A 178 14.09 -2.98 -23.74
N GLN A 179 14.84 -2.50 -22.74
CA GLN A 179 15.52 -1.20 -22.83
C GLN A 179 16.52 -1.13 -23.97
N PHE A 180 17.25 -2.21 -24.23
CA PHE A 180 18.12 -2.32 -25.39
C PHE A 180 17.33 -2.20 -26.71
N LEU A 181 16.15 -2.81 -26.80
CA LEU A 181 15.27 -2.70 -27.97
C LEU A 181 14.74 -1.25 -28.14
N VAL A 182 14.36 -0.59 -27.04
CA VAL A 182 13.96 0.84 -27.04
C VAL A 182 15.09 1.72 -27.56
N ASN A 183 16.29 1.55 -27.06
CA ASN A 183 17.46 2.35 -27.47
C ASN A 183 17.80 2.22 -28.96
N ARG A 184 17.29 1.17 -29.62
CA ARG A 184 17.42 0.92 -31.05
C ARG A 184 16.19 1.32 -31.86
N GLY A 185 15.16 1.88 -31.21
CA GLY A 185 13.90 2.28 -31.84
C GLY A 185 13.02 1.12 -32.32
N ILE A 186 13.21 -0.09 -31.77
CA ILE A 186 12.46 -1.28 -32.18
C ILE A 186 11.08 -1.33 -31.51
N ILE A 187 11.02 -0.96 -30.23
CA ILE A 187 9.78 -0.93 -29.43
C ILE A 187 9.60 0.44 -28.76
N ALA A 188 8.38 0.73 -28.34
CA ALA A 188 8.04 2.00 -27.67
C ALA A 188 8.71 2.14 -26.30
N GLY A 189 9.10 3.39 -25.94
CA GLY A 189 9.89 3.72 -24.76
C GLY A 189 9.24 3.38 -23.42
N HIS A 190 7.91 3.31 -23.36
CA HIS A 190 7.17 3.01 -22.13
C HIS A 190 7.11 1.52 -21.77
N ILE A 191 7.33 0.62 -22.73
CA ILE A 191 7.16 -0.84 -22.55
C ILE A 191 8.04 -1.39 -21.41
N PRO A 192 9.34 -1.06 -21.29
CA PRO A 192 10.18 -1.56 -20.19
C PRO A 192 9.71 -1.13 -18.80
N PHE A 193 8.99 0.00 -18.68
CA PHE A 193 8.47 0.45 -17.39
C PHE A 193 7.44 -0.51 -16.79
N ALA A 194 6.71 -1.27 -17.61
CA ALA A 194 5.80 -2.30 -17.15
C ALA A 194 6.50 -3.43 -16.35
N LEU A 195 7.82 -3.62 -16.52
CA LEU A 195 8.62 -4.59 -15.76
C LEU A 195 9.50 -3.98 -14.67
N THR A 196 9.28 -2.73 -14.28
CA THR A 196 10.07 -2.11 -13.18
C THR A 196 9.81 -2.79 -11.84
N SER A 197 8.61 -3.29 -11.62
CA SER A 197 8.24 -4.08 -10.44
C SER A 197 7.07 -5.04 -10.76
N PRO A 198 6.87 -6.11 -9.96
CA PRO A 198 5.68 -6.96 -10.08
C PRO A 198 4.37 -6.18 -9.99
N LEU A 199 4.32 -5.15 -9.15
CA LEU A 199 3.16 -4.30 -9.02
C LEU A 199 2.84 -3.55 -10.33
N GLN A 200 3.86 -3.04 -11.02
CA GLN A 200 3.67 -2.33 -12.29
C GLN A 200 3.21 -3.26 -13.42
N ALA A 201 3.76 -4.45 -13.51
CA ALA A 201 3.32 -5.43 -14.51
C ALA A 201 1.83 -5.79 -14.33
N LYS A 202 1.42 -6.04 -13.09
CA LYS A 202 0.01 -6.30 -12.75
C LYS A 202 -0.89 -5.09 -13.01
N ALA A 203 -0.43 -3.88 -12.68
CA ALA A 203 -1.16 -2.64 -12.90
C ALA A 203 -1.38 -2.35 -14.38
N ALA A 204 -0.35 -2.53 -15.21
CA ALA A 204 -0.43 -2.35 -16.66
C ALA A 204 -1.48 -3.28 -17.28
N GLY A 205 -1.43 -4.59 -16.96
CA GLY A 205 -2.42 -5.55 -17.44
C GLY A 205 -3.83 -5.28 -16.92
N TYR A 206 -3.97 -4.83 -15.68
CA TYR A 206 -5.27 -4.44 -15.15
C TYR A 206 -5.82 -3.21 -15.88
N ALA A 207 -5.02 -2.18 -16.08
CA ALA A 207 -5.41 -0.96 -16.78
C ALA A 207 -5.83 -1.24 -18.23
N ILE A 208 -5.05 -2.03 -18.95
CA ILE A 208 -5.37 -2.42 -20.33
C ILE A 208 -6.73 -3.13 -20.38
N ARG A 209 -6.95 -4.15 -19.58
CA ARG A 209 -8.25 -4.86 -19.55
C ARG A 209 -9.41 -3.96 -19.12
N ARG A 210 -9.18 -3.03 -18.21
CA ARG A 210 -10.23 -2.15 -17.67
C ARG A 210 -10.67 -1.09 -18.67
N PHE A 211 -9.74 -0.53 -19.45
CA PHE A 211 -9.99 0.63 -20.30
C PHE A 211 -9.99 0.32 -21.81
N SER A 212 -9.61 -0.89 -22.24
CA SER A 212 -9.58 -1.26 -23.66
C SER A 212 -10.94 -1.16 -24.37
N THR A 213 -12.03 -1.24 -23.64
CA THR A 213 -13.39 -1.23 -24.22
C THR A 213 -13.96 0.17 -24.42
N ASP A 214 -13.54 1.16 -23.61
CA ASP A 214 -14.06 2.52 -23.70
C ASP A 214 -13.09 3.55 -23.09
N VAL A 215 -12.56 4.40 -23.94
CA VAL A 215 -11.74 5.57 -23.59
C VAL A 215 -12.44 6.90 -23.92
N SER A 216 -13.71 6.89 -24.30
CA SER A 216 -14.45 8.09 -24.73
C SER A 216 -14.61 9.16 -23.65
N ALA A 217 -14.53 8.77 -22.38
CA ALA A 217 -14.61 9.68 -21.23
C ALA A 217 -13.34 10.52 -21.04
N PHE A 218 -12.21 10.11 -21.64
CA PHE A 218 -10.94 10.81 -21.51
C PHE A 218 -10.84 11.99 -22.46
N GLU A 219 -10.13 13.04 -22.02
CA GLU A 219 -9.81 14.20 -22.84
C GLU A 219 -8.64 13.86 -23.79
N THR A 220 -8.72 14.36 -25.01
CA THR A 220 -7.72 14.13 -26.07
C THR A 220 -6.72 15.28 -26.24
N SER A 221 -6.90 16.38 -25.51
CA SER A 221 -5.99 17.52 -25.50
C SER A 221 -5.50 17.79 -24.07
N GLY A 222 -4.19 18.03 -23.91
CA GLY A 222 -3.59 18.27 -22.61
C GLY A 222 -2.06 18.25 -22.69
N VAL A 223 -1.40 17.96 -21.58
CA VAL A 223 0.07 17.87 -21.49
C VAL A 223 0.52 16.54 -22.11
N ASP A 224 1.54 16.61 -22.95
CA ASP A 224 2.17 15.45 -23.56
C ASP A 224 2.68 14.46 -22.49
N PRO A 225 2.51 13.13 -22.68
CA PRO A 225 2.98 12.14 -21.73
C PRO A 225 4.47 12.21 -21.40
N ASP A 226 5.33 12.54 -22.37
CA ASP A 226 6.76 12.63 -22.12
C ASP A 226 7.11 13.87 -21.30
N VAL A 227 6.41 14.99 -21.51
CA VAL A 227 6.50 16.19 -20.67
C VAL A 227 6.00 15.89 -19.25
N TYR A 228 4.89 15.15 -19.12
CA TYR A 228 4.42 14.66 -17.82
C TYR A 228 5.51 13.84 -17.12
N TRP A 229 6.14 12.89 -17.83
CA TRP A 229 7.15 12.02 -17.26
C TRP A 229 8.41 12.78 -16.82
N GLN A 230 8.84 13.79 -17.59
CA GLN A 230 9.93 14.66 -17.20
C GLN A 230 9.61 15.43 -15.92
N ASN A 231 8.45 16.06 -15.84
CA ASN A 231 8.00 16.77 -14.63
C ASN A 231 7.86 15.83 -13.41
N ALA A 232 7.48 14.58 -13.61
CA ALA A 232 7.44 13.60 -12.54
C ALA A 232 8.84 13.31 -11.96
N ASN A 233 9.86 13.21 -12.81
CA ASN A 233 11.25 13.05 -12.38
C ASN A 233 11.78 14.30 -11.68
N ASP A 234 11.51 15.49 -12.23
CA ASP A 234 11.90 16.77 -11.63
C ASP A 234 11.29 16.94 -10.24
N LEU A 235 10.00 16.59 -10.07
CA LEU A 235 9.34 16.59 -8.76
C LEU A 235 10.02 15.63 -7.78
N ILE A 236 10.36 14.42 -8.21
CA ILE A 236 11.05 13.45 -7.35
C ILE A 236 12.41 13.98 -6.90
N ASP A 237 13.14 14.68 -7.79
CA ASP A 237 14.44 15.28 -7.47
C ASP A 237 14.31 16.47 -6.51
N ILE A 238 13.28 17.29 -6.65
CA ILE A 238 12.95 18.38 -5.72
C ILE A 238 12.60 17.80 -4.35
N LEU A 239 11.71 16.80 -4.29
CA LEU A 239 11.36 16.13 -3.05
C LEU A 239 12.56 15.49 -2.35
N ARG A 240 13.57 15.07 -3.11
CA ARG A 240 14.84 14.56 -2.59
C ARG A 240 15.72 15.65 -1.98
N LYS A 241 15.81 16.80 -2.63
CA LYS A 241 16.76 17.88 -2.27
C LYS A 241 16.20 18.79 -1.18
N GLU A 242 14.96 19.19 -1.30
CA GLU A 242 14.35 20.24 -0.48
C GLU A 242 13.54 19.68 0.69
N HIS A 243 12.95 18.52 0.50
CA HIS A 243 12.12 17.86 1.51
C HIS A 243 12.81 16.57 1.96
N HIS A 244 13.86 16.67 2.76
CA HIS A 244 14.62 15.54 3.34
C HIS A 244 13.77 14.50 4.07
N HIS A 245 12.49 14.74 4.20
CA HIS A 245 11.51 13.98 4.94
C HIS A 245 10.85 12.85 4.14
N ASN A 246 11.06 12.79 2.83
CA ASN A 246 10.58 11.68 2.04
C ASN A 246 11.56 10.51 2.12
N GLU A 247 11.22 9.51 2.92
CA GLU A 247 11.94 8.24 2.93
C GLU A 247 12.08 7.67 1.51
N ASP A 248 13.16 6.98 1.25
CA ASP A 248 13.40 6.31 -0.04
C ASP A 248 12.20 5.46 -0.49
N ALA A 249 11.53 4.80 0.45
CA ALA A 249 10.32 4.03 0.18
C ALA A 249 9.16 4.88 -0.35
N THR A 250 8.93 6.08 0.20
CA THR A 250 7.85 6.97 -0.26
C THR A 250 8.15 7.54 -1.64
N ARG A 251 9.41 7.92 -1.91
CA ARG A 251 9.84 8.38 -3.23
C ARG A 251 9.70 7.30 -4.28
N ASN A 252 10.14 6.08 -3.95
CA ASN A 252 10.01 4.93 -4.84
C ASN A 252 8.54 4.61 -5.15
N ASN A 253 7.66 4.73 -4.16
CA ASN A 253 6.22 4.54 -4.37
C ASN A 253 5.62 5.63 -5.26
N ASN A 254 5.97 6.90 -5.06
CA ASN A 254 5.52 8.00 -5.92
C ASN A 254 5.97 7.77 -7.37
N LEU A 255 7.24 7.43 -7.58
CA LEU A 255 7.78 7.15 -8.90
C LEU A 255 7.04 5.99 -9.58
N VAL A 256 6.75 4.92 -8.83
CA VAL A 256 5.98 3.77 -9.34
C VAL A 256 4.59 4.22 -9.80
N TYR A 257 3.90 5.06 -9.04
CA TYR A 257 2.56 5.54 -9.40
C TYR A 257 2.59 6.48 -10.62
N TYR A 258 3.60 7.32 -10.73
CA TYR A 258 3.79 8.17 -11.92
C TYR A 258 4.09 7.34 -13.17
N GLN A 259 4.90 6.31 -13.05
CA GLN A 259 5.19 5.37 -14.13
C GLN A 259 3.94 4.59 -14.57
N MET A 260 3.11 4.15 -13.64
CA MET A 260 1.86 3.45 -13.97
C MET A 260 0.95 4.31 -14.84
N PHE A 261 0.80 5.58 -14.49
CA PHE A 261 -0.03 6.49 -15.28
C PHE A 261 0.62 6.87 -16.60
N TYR A 262 1.94 7.05 -16.63
CA TYR A 262 2.68 7.28 -17.85
C TYR A 262 2.51 6.14 -18.86
N VAL A 263 2.69 4.88 -18.43
CA VAL A 263 2.48 3.70 -19.28
C VAL A 263 1.05 3.67 -19.81
N PHE A 264 0.06 3.98 -18.99
CA PHE A 264 -1.34 4.03 -19.40
C PHE A 264 -1.56 5.12 -20.49
N MET A 265 -1.06 6.33 -20.26
CA MET A 265 -1.22 7.42 -21.24
C MET A 265 -0.57 7.10 -22.59
N GLN A 266 0.63 6.53 -22.58
CA GLN A 266 1.32 6.11 -23.80
C GLN A 266 0.59 4.98 -24.54
N GLU A 267 0.10 3.98 -23.80
CA GLU A 267 -0.60 2.83 -24.39
C GLU A 267 -1.91 3.25 -25.08
N PHE A 268 -2.63 4.21 -24.51
CA PHE A 268 -3.90 4.70 -25.05
C PHE A 268 -3.79 5.99 -25.87
N SER A 269 -2.57 6.49 -26.09
CA SER A 269 -2.30 7.78 -26.77
C SER A 269 -3.08 8.95 -26.17
N LEU A 270 -3.14 9.02 -24.84
CA LEU A 270 -3.87 10.02 -24.09
C LEU A 270 -2.93 11.06 -23.47
N PRO A 271 -3.27 12.36 -23.50
CA PRO A 271 -2.50 13.39 -22.81
C PRO A 271 -2.78 13.37 -21.30
N TYR A 272 -1.87 14.00 -20.53
CA TYR A 272 -2.17 14.30 -19.14
C TYR A 272 -3.18 15.45 -19.03
N THR A 273 -4.24 15.19 -18.28
CA THR A 273 -5.13 16.22 -17.71
C THR A 273 -5.53 15.80 -16.30
N THR A 274 -5.88 16.76 -15.45
CA THR A 274 -6.43 16.45 -14.11
C THR A 274 -7.65 15.53 -14.18
N LYS A 275 -8.48 15.70 -15.23
CA LYS A 275 -9.65 14.85 -15.45
C LYS A 275 -9.24 13.43 -15.83
N ASN A 276 -8.28 13.27 -16.73
CA ASN A 276 -7.77 11.95 -17.15
C ASN A 276 -7.13 11.21 -15.95
N ALA A 277 -6.33 11.90 -15.14
CA ALA A 277 -5.75 11.35 -13.93
C ALA A 277 -6.83 10.88 -12.93
N ARG A 278 -7.92 11.64 -12.80
CA ARG A 278 -9.05 11.28 -11.95
C ARG A 278 -9.77 10.04 -12.45
N ILE A 279 -10.18 10.02 -13.73
CA ILE A 279 -10.89 8.87 -14.34
C ILE A 279 -10.05 7.60 -14.20
N TRP A 280 -8.76 7.71 -14.55
CA TRP A 280 -7.85 6.59 -14.41
C TRP A 280 -7.72 6.11 -12.96
N SER A 281 -7.53 7.03 -12.01
CA SER A 281 -7.39 6.68 -10.59
C SER A 281 -8.63 6.03 -9.99
N GLU A 282 -9.82 6.43 -10.46
CA GLU A 282 -11.09 5.82 -10.06
C GLU A 282 -11.25 4.42 -10.67
N GLY A 283 -10.91 4.27 -11.96
CA GLY A 283 -10.92 2.98 -12.64
C GLY A 283 -9.93 1.97 -12.07
N MET A 284 -8.79 2.44 -11.55
CA MET A 284 -7.79 1.61 -10.86
C MET A 284 -8.15 1.28 -9.40
N ALA A 285 -9.27 1.77 -8.89
CA ALA A 285 -9.66 1.61 -7.49
C ALA A 285 -9.75 0.14 -7.06
N GLY A 286 -10.26 -0.76 -7.92
CA GLY A 286 -10.34 -2.19 -7.65
C GLY A 286 -8.97 -2.89 -7.59
N PHE A 287 -8.00 -2.39 -8.35
CA PHE A 287 -6.62 -2.88 -8.31
C PHE A 287 -5.89 -2.42 -7.03
N MET A 288 -6.22 -1.22 -6.54
CA MET A 288 -5.59 -0.58 -5.37
C MET A 288 -6.34 -0.88 -4.05
N ASP A 289 -7.07 -1.98 -3.95
CA ASP A 289 -8.02 -2.24 -2.85
C ASP A 289 -7.38 -2.46 -1.47
N GLU A 290 -6.05 -2.45 -1.37
CA GLU A 290 -5.35 -2.42 -0.09
C GLU A 290 -5.53 -1.04 0.60
N PRO A 291 -5.97 -1.00 1.88
CA PRO A 291 -6.31 0.24 2.59
C PRO A 291 -5.22 1.32 2.61
N HIS A 292 -3.95 0.91 2.50
CA HIS A 292 -2.79 1.83 2.54
C HIS A 292 -2.36 2.34 1.16
N ARG A 293 -2.59 1.57 0.09
CA ARG A 293 -2.15 1.95 -1.27
C ARG A 293 -3.00 3.04 -1.88
N ARG A 294 -4.31 2.96 -1.70
CA ARG A 294 -5.26 3.90 -2.32
C ARG A 294 -5.06 5.37 -1.90
N PRO A 295 -4.87 5.70 -0.61
CA PRO A 295 -4.56 7.07 -0.21
C PRO A 295 -3.21 7.57 -0.73
N SER A 296 -2.17 6.74 -0.67
CA SER A 296 -0.82 7.11 -1.15
C SER A 296 -0.80 7.38 -2.65
N PHE A 297 -1.45 6.52 -3.43
CA PHE A 297 -1.62 6.66 -4.87
C PHE A 297 -2.30 7.98 -5.27
N LYS A 298 -3.43 8.30 -4.64
CA LYS A 298 -4.15 9.56 -4.89
C LYS A 298 -3.32 10.78 -4.50
N ARG A 299 -2.59 10.70 -3.39
CA ARG A 299 -1.71 11.77 -2.94
C ARG A 299 -0.59 12.03 -3.95
N SER A 300 0.04 10.97 -4.46
CA SER A 300 1.12 11.11 -5.45
C SER A 300 0.65 11.83 -6.70
N LEU A 301 -0.49 11.43 -7.25
CA LEU A 301 -1.07 12.10 -8.43
C LEU A 301 -1.43 13.58 -8.15
N TYR A 302 -1.92 13.88 -6.96
CA TYR A 302 -2.24 15.25 -6.55
C TYR A 302 -0.99 16.14 -6.49
N LEU A 303 0.10 15.65 -5.90
CA LEU A 303 1.35 16.39 -5.82
C LEU A 303 1.89 16.72 -7.21
N LEU A 304 1.84 15.77 -8.13
CA LEU A 304 2.26 16.00 -9.49
C LEU A 304 1.33 16.96 -10.25
N ASP A 305 0.01 16.89 -10.01
CA ASP A 305 -0.96 17.82 -10.58
C ASP A 305 -0.70 19.28 -10.14
N ILE A 306 -0.37 19.49 -8.86
CA ILE A 306 0.04 20.80 -8.35
C ILE A 306 1.33 21.23 -9.05
N PHE A 307 2.35 20.37 -9.06
CA PHE A 307 3.65 20.70 -9.67
C PHE A 307 3.52 21.09 -11.15
N LEU A 308 2.75 20.32 -11.92
CA LEU A 308 2.48 20.64 -13.33
C LEU A 308 1.78 21.98 -13.55
N ARG A 309 0.96 22.43 -12.59
CA ARG A 309 0.23 23.70 -12.69
C ARG A 309 1.00 24.90 -12.14
N THR A 310 1.84 24.70 -11.13
CA THR A 310 2.46 25.80 -10.37
C THR A 310 3.98 25.84 -10.48
N GLY A 311 4.60 24.75 -10.92
CA GLY A 311 6.06 24.58 -10.96
C GLY A 311 6.70 24.35 -9.58
N ALA A 312 5.92 24.27 -8.49
CA ALA A 312 6.43 24.11 -7.14
C ALA A 312 5.46 23.30 -6.26
N VAL A 313 5.98 22.70 -5.19
CA VAL A 313 5.22 22.01 -4.15
C VAL A 313 5.65 22.53 -2.79
N THR A 314 4.71 22.92 -1.94
CA THR A 314 4.95 23.44 -0.60
C THR A 314 4.78 22.34 0.47
N ASP A 315 5.30 22.59 1.68
CA ASP A 315 5.07 21.67 2.83
C ASP A 315 3.58 21.48 3.12
N GLY A 316 2.75 22.49 2.91
CA GLY A 316 1.30 22.38 3.03
C GLY A 316 0.67 21.42 2.03
N ASP A 317 1.20 21.36 0.81
CA ASP A 317 0.73 20.41 -0.23
C ASP A 317 1.09 18.96 0.13
N LEU A 318 2.22 18.75 0.80
CA LEU A 318 2.64 17.44 1.29
C LEU A 318 1.70 16.87 2.36
N GLU A 319 0.98 17.71 3.08
CA GLU A 319 0.00 17.31 4.11
C GLU A 319 -1.41 17.06 3.56
N ILE A 320 -1.72 17.53 2.36
CA ILE A 320 -3.06 17.41 1.77
C ILE A 320 -3.29 16.00 1.21
N VAL A 321 -4.38 15.39 1.64
CA VAL A 321 -4.86 14.12 1.08
C VAL A 321 -5.90 14.42 -0.02
N LEU A 322 -5.69 13.91 -1.21
CA LEU A 322 -6.53 14.08 -2.42
C LEU A 322 -8.05 13.90 -2.24
N CYS A 323 -8.47 13.33 -1.11
CA CYS A 323 -9.89 13.05 -0.87
C CYS A 323 -10.77 14.29 -0.67
N SER A 324 -10.18 15.47 -0.35
CA SER A 324 -10.93 16.69 -0.09
C SER A 324 -10.93 17.70 -1.24
N SER A 325 -9.87 17.72 -2.07
CA SER A 325 -9.76 18.72 -3.13
C SER A 325 -10.54 18.37 -4.41
N GLY A 326 -10.67 17.08 -4.77
CA GLY A 326 -11.41 16.66 -5.96
C GLY A 326 -12.89 17.12 -5.94
N LYS A 327 -13.54 16.94 -4.81
CA LYS A 327 -14.96 17.35 -4.67
C LYS A 327 -15.17 18.85 -4.72
N ILE A 328 -14.22 19.66 -4.26
CA ILE A 328 -14.30 21.13 -4.34
C ILE A 328 -14.17 21.60 -5.79
N THR A 329 -13.31 20.97 -6.58
CA THR A 329 -13.12 21.35 -8.00
C THR A 329 -14.34 21.00 -8.86
N GLU A 330 -15.18 20.08 -8.42
CA GLU A 330 -16.43 19.70 -9.07
C GLU A 330 -17.56 20.69 -8.81
N LEU A 331 -17.45 21.53 -7.76
CA LEU A 331 -18.43 22.56 -7.47
C LEU A 331 -18.41 23.68 -8.53
N SER A 332 -19.59 24.16 -8.91
CA SER A 332 -19.74 25.35 -9.73
C SER A 332 -19.14 26.57 -9.03
N THR A 333 -18.85 27.62 -9.80
CA THR A 333 -18.31 28.88 -9.25
C THR A 333 -19.22 29.48 -8.19
N THR A 334 -20.54 29.37 -8.35
CA THR A 334 -21.52 29.82 -7.38
C THR A 334 -21.41 29.08 -6.05
N TYR A 335 -21.36 27.75 -6.11
CA TYR A 335 -21.25 26.94 -4.90
C TYR A 335 -19.86 27.04 -4.23
N ARG A 336 -18.79 27.25 -4.99
CA ARG A 336 -17.46 27.51 -4.41
C ARG A 336 -17.43 28.80 -3.59
N LYS A 337 -17.94 29.88 -4.17
CA LYS A 337 -18.04 31.15 -3.45
C LYS A 337 -18.84 31.02 -2.16
N LEU A 338 -19.99 30.35 -2.22
CA LEU A 338 -20.79 30.07 -1.03
C LEU A 338 -20.02 29.25 0.02
N LEU A 339 -19.26 28.24 -0.40
CA LEU A 339 -18.43 27.43 0.50
C LEU A 339 -17.35 28.28 1.18
N ASP A 340 -16.69 29.16 0.43
CA ASP A 340 -15.65 30.04 0.96
C ASP A 340 -16.23 31.05 1.98
N ASP A 341 -17.40 31.60 1.70
CA ASP A 341 -18.12 32.49 2.62
C ASP A 341 -18.54 31.75 3.89
N PHE A 342 -19.06 30.53 3.77
CA PHE A 342 -19.38 29.64 4.91
C PHE A 342 -18.16 29.33 5.77
N LEU A 343 -17.09 28.87 5.16
CA LEU A 343 -15.86 28.50 5.90
C LEU A 343 -15.20 29.73 6.56
N SER A 344 -15.25 30.87 5.90
CA SER A 344 -14.75 32.14 6.46
C SER A 344 -15.55 32.58 7.68
N CYS A 345 -16.89 32.42 7.65
CA CYS A 345 -17.74 32.66 8.79
C CYS A 345 -17.41 31.71 9.96
N ARG A 346 -17.30 30.41 9.67
CA ARG A 346 -17.02 29.40 10.69
C ARG A 346 -15.61 29.54 11.33
N ARG A 347 -14.59 29.99 10.57
CA ARG A 347 -13.27 30.30 11.11
C ARG A 347 -13.29 31.43 12.15
N LYS A 348 -14.14 32.44 11.93
CA LYS A 348 -14.29 33.56 12.89
C LYS A 348 -14.87 33.12 14.26
N GLU A 349 -15.54 31.97 14.30
CA GLU A 349 -16.12 31.42 15.53
C GLU A 349 -15.14 30.58 16.34
N ASN A 350 -13.85 30.58 16.00
CA ASN A 350 -12.79 29.81 16.68
C ASN A 350 -13.09 28.30 16.80
N ILE A 351 -13.71 27.72 15.80
CA ILE A 351 -14.04 26.29 15.78
C ILE A 351 -12.78 25.47 15.57
N ALA A 352 -12.68 24.33 16.25
CA ALA A 352 -11.57 23.40 16.09
C ALA A 352 -11.40 22.98 14.61
N PRO A 353 -10.17 22.94 14.06
CA PRO A 353 -9.92 22.59 12.66
C PRO A 353 -10.62 21.30 12.20
N ALA A 354 -10.58 20.25 13.02
CA ALA A 354 -11.26 18.99 12.72
C ALA A 354 -12.79 19.14 12.58
N THR A 355 -13.43 20.03 13.36
CA THR A 355 -14.87 20.32 13.24
C THR A 355 -15.14 21.10 11.97
N LEU A 356 -14.26 22.05 11.62
CA LEU A 356 -14.36 22.81 10.37
C LEU A 356 -14.29 21.90 9.14
N ASP A 357 -13.40 20.89 9.16
CA ASP A 357 -13.28 19.91 8.07
C ASP A 357 -14.54 19.04 7.92
N VAL A 358 -15.18 18.67 9.01
CA VAL A 358 -16.44 17.92 8.99
C VAL A 358 -17.56 18.78 8.39
N HIS A 359 -17.71 20.04 8.83
CA HIS A 359 -18.69 20.98 8.26
C HIS A 359 -18.44 21.21 6.76
N LYS A 360 -17.17 21.41 6.37
CA LYS A 360 -16.74 21.53 4.97
C LYS A 360 -17.18 20.33 4.14
N SER A 361 -16.90 19.12 4.62
CA SER A 361 -17.22 17.88 3.91
C SER A 361 -18.74 17.68 3.75
N GLY A 362 -19.51 18.01 4.79
CA GLY A 362 -20.98 17.96 4.75
C GLY A 362 -21.57 18.94 3.74
N ALA A 363 -21.11 20.19 3.75
CA ALA A 363 -21.55 21.22 2.82
C ALA A 363 -21.22 20.87 1.36
N ILE A 364 -20.00 20.38 1.09
CA ILE A 364 -19.59 19.95 -0.26
C ILE A 364 -20.47 18.81 -0.76
N SER A 365 -20.70 17.78 0.07
CA SER A 365 -21.52 16.62 -0.31
C SER A 365 -22.96 17.06 -0.68
N PHE A 366 -23.53 17.96 0.08
CA PHE A 366 -24.85 18.50 -0.18
C PHE A 366 -24.90 19.32 -1.48
N MET A 367 -23.97 20.24 -1.67
CA MET A 367 -23.92 21.09 -2.85
C MET A 367 -23.71 20.30 -4.14
N LEU A 368 -22.86 19.27 -4.12
CA LEU A 368 -22.65 18.36 -5.26
C LEU A 368 -23.94 17.62 -5.61
N TYR A 369 -24.65 17.11 -4.62
CA TYR A 369 -25.92 16.44 -4.85
C TYR A 369 -26.94 17.38 -5.50
N MET A 370 -27.03 18.63 -5.02
CA MET A 370 -27.95 19.64 -5.62
C MET A 370 -27.55 19.98 -7.05
N GLN A 371 -26.25 20.06 -7.32
CA GLN A 371 -25.72 20.31 -8.66
C GLN A 371 -26.03 19.13 -9.62
N GLU A 372 -25.94 17.90 -9.18
CA GLU A 372 -26.36 16.70 -9.93
C GLU A 372 -27.86 16.71 -10.25
N LYS A 373 -28.67 17.31 -9.37
CA LYS A 373 -30.11 17.50 -9.59
C LYS A 373 -30.43 18.70 -10.48
N GLY A 374 -29.44 19.37 -11.05
CA GLY A 374 -29.64 20.52 -11.93
C GLY A 374 -29.96 21.81 -11.19
N ILE A 375 -29.74 21.92 -9.88
CA ILE A 375 -29.98 23.11 -9.07
C ILE A 375 -28.65 23.88 -8.93
N PRO A 376 -28.47 25.01 -9.64
CA PRO A 376 -27.19 25.71 -9.72
C PRO A 376 -26.88 26.61 -8.53
N ALA A 377 -27.86 26.91 -7.68
CA ALA A 377 -27.72 27.80 -6.52
C ALA A 377 -28.67 27.44 -5.39
N VAL A 378 -28.33 27.81 -4.16
CA VAL A 378 -29.11 27.49 -2.95
C VAL A 378 -30.49 28.15 -2.98
N SER A 379 -30.66 29.31 -3.64
CA SER A 379 -31.93 29.97 -3.81
C SER A 379 -33.00 29.14 -4.55
N GLY A 380 -32.57 28.16 -5.34
CA GLY A 380 -33.46 27.23 -6.05
C GLY A 380 -33.79 25.96 -5.26
N ILE A 381 -33.22 25.76 -4.07
CA ILE A 381 -33.41 24.55 -3.26
C ILE A 381 -34.73 24.65 -2.50
N SER A 382 -35.57 23.63 -2.61
CA SER A 382 -36.80 23.45 -1.85
C SER A 382 -36.59 22.57 -0.61
N LEU A 383 -37.55 22.62 0.34
CA LEU A 383 -37.57 21.69 1.48
C LEU A 383 -37.63 20.21 1.05
N MET A 384 -38.25 19.93 -0.12
CA MET A 384 -38.31 18.57 -0.66
C MET A 384 -36.93 18.09 -1.10
N ASN A 385 -36.13 18.93 -1.77
CA ASN A 385 -34.77 18.57 -2.17
C ASN A 385 -33.87 18.23 -0.96
N VAL A 386 -34.04 18.95 0.16
CA VAL A 386 -33.34 18.64 1.40
C VAL A 386 -33.74 17.27 1.95
N LYS A 387 -35.06 16.94 1.92
CA LYS A 387 -35.54 15.60 2.33
C LYS A 387 -35.01 14.49 1.44
N GLU A 388 -35.02 14.69 0.12
CA GLU A 388 -34.44 13.73 -0.84
C GLU A 388 -32.97 13.48 -0.58
N TYR A 389 -32.19 14.53 -0.31
CA TYR A 389 -30.80 14.40 0.08
C TYR A 389 -30.65 13.59 1.38
N CYS A 390 -31.48 13.84 2.40
CA CYS A 390 -31.46 13.12 3.66
C CYS A 390 -31.73 11.61 3.46
N THR A 391 -32.66 11.26 2.58
CA THR A 391 -32.94 9.86 2.22
C THR A 391 -31.72 9.25 1.53
N TRP A 392 -31.21 9.89 0.48
CA TRP A 392 -30.05 9.42 -0.26
C TRP A 392 -28.80 9.21 0.61
N ILE A 393 -28.48 10.17 1.51
CA ILE A 393 -27.30 10.04 2.38
C ILE A 393 -27.51 8.98 3.46
N SER A 394 -28.76 8.76 3.90
CA SER A 394 -29.06 7.75 4.90
C SER A 394 -28.90 6.32 4.39
N GLU A 395 -29.08 6.09 3.10
CA GLU A 395 -28.84 4.80 2.44
C GLU A 395 -27.34 4.51 2.32
N LYS A 396 -26.53 5.54 2.02
CA LYS A 396 -25.08 5.42 1.85
C LYS A 396 -24.32 5.36 3.18
N ALA A 397 -24.82 5.98 4.24
CA ALA A 397 -24.11 6.21 5.49
C ALA A 397 -24.83 5.64 6.71
N VAL A 398 -25.07 4.35 6.73
CA VAL A 398 -25.83 3.63 7.78
C VAL A 398 -25.35 3.92 9.21
N ASN A 399 -24.05 4.18 9.42
CA ASN A 399 -23.45 4.34 10.75
C ASN A 399 -23.31 5.79 11.24
N HIS A 400 -23.59 6.81 10.43
CA HIS A 400 -23.32 8.22 10.74
C HIS A 400 -24.51 9.19 10.57
N LYS A 401 -25.73 8.68 10.55
CA LYS A 401 -26.96 9.45 10.26
C LYS A 401 -27.11 10.76 11.06
N ASN A 402 -26.78 10.74 12.34
CA ASN A 402 -26.97 11.92 13.20
C ASN A 402 -25.94 13.04 12.97
N ASN A 403 -24.70 12.69 12.56
CA ASN A 403 -23.66 13.69 12.33
C ASN A 403 -23.95 14.50 11.06
N TYR A 404 -24.38 13.84 9.98
CA TYR A 404 -24.73 14.55 8.73
C TYR A 404 -25.87 15.53 8.89
N SER A 405 -26.88 15.19 9.67
CA SER A 405 -28.02 16.09 9.93
C SER A 405 -27.59 17.35 10.71
N TYR A 406 -26.65 17.19 11.65
CA TYR A 406 -26.11 18.33 12.40
C TYR A 406 -25.29 19.26 11.52
N ASP A 407 -24.33 18.71 10.76
CA ASP A 407 -23.44 19.49 9.91
C ASP A 407 -24.22 20.21 8.81
N LEU A 408 -25.17 19.51 8.20
CA LEU A 408 -26.06 20.09 7.21
C LEU A 408 -26.96 21.20 7.79
N ARG A 409 -27.46 21.02 9.01
CA ARG A 409 -28.22 22.04 9.71
C ARG A 409 -27.41 23.31 9.88
N VAL A 410 -26.18 23.23 10.33
CA VAL A 410 -25.26 24.36 10.49
C VAL A 410 -25.07 25.10 9.16
N PHE A 411 -24.88 24.37 8.07
CA PHE A 411 -24.74 24.97 6.74
C PHE A 411 -26.01 25.63 6.24
N LEU A 412 -27.16 24.98 6.36
CA LEU A 412 -28.45 25.53 5.89
C LEU A 412 -28.92 26.74 6.73
N THR A 413 -28.66 26.73 8.05
CA THR A 413 -28.91 27.88 8.91
C THR A 413 -28.06 29.07 8.47
N PHE A 414 -26.75 28.84 8.20
CA PHE A 414 -25.88 29.89 7.64
C PHE A 414 -26.46 30.46 6.32
N CYS A 415 -26.92 29.59 5.41
CA CYS A 415 -27.48 30.01 4.13
C CYS A 415 -28.70 30.91 4.32
N PHE A 416 -29.56 30.59 5.28
CA PHE A 416 -30.73 31.41 5.60
C PHE A 416 -30.35 32.75 6.25
N GLU A 417 -29.50 32.74 7.28
CA GLU A 417 -29.04 33.91 8.00
C GLU A 417 -28.28 34.93 7.12
N LYS A 418 -27.58 34.45 6.10
CA LYS A 418 -26.85 35.28 5.13
C LYS A 418 -27.64 35.62 3.87
N GLY A 419 -28.90 35.22 3.77
CA GLY A 419 -29.80 35.56 2.66
C GLY A 419 -29.54 34.78 1.37
N TYR A 420 -28.77 33.67 1.41
CA TYR A 420 -28.61 32.78 0.26
C TYR A 420 -29.87 31.94 -0.03
N SER A 421 -30.73 31.77 0.98
CA SER A 421 -32.02 31.09 0.89
C SER A 421 -33.12 32.00 1.44
N ALA A 422 -34.25 32.09 0.73
CA ALA A 422 -35.41 32.88 1.16
C ALA A 422 -36.15 32.23 2.34
N GLN A 423 -36.01 30.93 2.55
CA GLN A 423 -36.64 30.17 3.61
C GLN A 423 -35.61 29.36 4.41
N ASP A 424 -35.92 29.07 5.67
CA ASP A 424 -35.09 28.26 6.54
C ASP A 424 -35.17 26.76 6.15
N LEU A 425 -34.28 26.36 5.25
CA LEU A 425 -34.20 24.99 4.75
C LEU A 425 -33.81 23.98 5.85
N SER A 426 -33.22 24.43 6.95
CA SER A 426 -32.84 23.56 8.07
C SER A 426 -34.05 22.90 8.74
N ARG A 427 -35.26 23.47 8.57
CA ARG A 427 -36.52 22.90 9.07
C ARG A 427 -36.93 21.59 8.40
N ALA A 428 -36.42 21.30 7.21
CA ALA A 428 -36.64 20.00 6.55
C ALA A 428 -35.86 18.85 7.18
N LEU A 429 -34.83 19.16 7.98
CA LEU A 429 -34.02 18.13 8.62
C LEU A 429 -34.75 17.49 9.80
N PRO A 430 -34.63 16.17 9.99
CA PRO A 430 -35.23 15.49 11.11
C PRO A 430 -34.76 16.10 12.43
N ALA A 431 -35.66 16.18 13.41
CA ALA A 431 -35.29 16.54 14.77
C ALA A 431 -34.21 15.57 15.25
N GLN A 432 -33.25 16.05 16.05
CA GLN A 432 -32.26 15.18 16.65
C GLN A 432 -33.00 14.13 17.50
N SER A 433 -33.02 12.89 17.03
CA SER A 433 -33.56 11.78 17.80
C SER A 433 -32.71 11.59 19.04
N ASN A 434 -33.33 11.37 20.19
CA ASN A 434 -32.64 10.86 21.37
C ASN A 434 -31.86 9.61 20.95
N GLN A 435 -30.54 9.66 21.10
CA GLN A 435 -29.68 8.56 20.72
C GLN A 435 -30.14 7.31 21.47
N GLN A 436 -30.47 6.25 20.73
CA GLN A 436 -30.60 4.94 21.35
C GLN A 436 -29.34 4.67 22.16
N ARG A 437 -29.48 4.38 23.44
CA ARG A 437 -28.38 4.03 24.32
C ARG A 437 -27.77 2.72 23.81
N LYS A 438 -26.73 2.83 23.00
CA LYS A 438 -25.98 1.66 22.53
C LYS A 438 -25.16 1.13 23.69
N ILE A 439 -25.15 -0.19 23.88
CA ILE A 439 -24.23 -0.87 24.80
C ILE A 439 -22.79 -0.47 24.40
N VAL A 440 -22.05 0.01 25.37
CA VAL A 440 -20.67 0.50 25.14
C VAL A 440 -19.76 -0.70 25.04
N LYS A 441 -19.12 -0.90 23.89
CA LYS A 441 -18.13 -1.98 23.74
C LYS A 441 -16.91 -1.68 24.60
N VAL A 442 -16.51 -2.63 25.44
CA VAL A 442 -15.30 -2.69 26.26
C VAL A 442 -14.46 -3.89 25.86
N LEU A 443 -13.21 -3.95 26.31
CA LEU A 443 -12.36 -5.13 26.09
C LEU A 443 -12.76 -6.25 27.04
N SER A 444 -12.67 -7.49 26.55
CA SER A 444 -12.77 -8.69 27.40
C SER A 444 -11.47 -8.88 28.20
N ASP A 445 -11.50 -9.77 29.20
CA ASP A 445 -10.30 -10.07 29.99
C ASP A 445 -9.21 -10.74 29.15
N GLU A 446 -9.59 -11.55 28.14
CA GLU A 446 -8.66 -12.15 27.18
C GLU A 446 -7.99 -11.07 26.30
N GLU A 447 -8.75 -10.08 25.81
CA GLU A 447 -8.20 -8.96 25.04
C GLU A 447 -7.26 -8.09 25.90
N ILE A 448 -7.57 -7.90 27.17
CA ILE A 448 -6.70 -7.20 28.12
C ILE A 448 -5.41 -7.99 28.34
N GLN A 449 -5.51 -9.31 28.47
CA GLN A 449 -4.35 -10.18 28.63
C GLN A 449 -3.43 -10.11 27.40
N LEU A 450 -3.97 -10.11 26.18
CA LEU A 450 -3.19 -9.92 24.95
C LEU A 450 -2.43 -8.59 24.94
N ILE A 451 -3.03 -7.52 25.48
CA ILE A 451 -2.34 -6.21 25.60
C ILE A 451 -1.15 -6.30 26.58
N TYR A 452 -1.31 -7.02 27.69
CA TYR A 452 -0.21 -7.23 28.63
C TYR A 452 0.89 -8.12 28.04
N GLU A 453 0.54 -9.17 27.32
CA GLU A 453 1.50 -10.02 26.61
C GLU A 453 2.26 -9.24 25.53
N TYR A 454 1.57 -8.40 24.76
CA TYR A 454 2.21 -7.51 23.80
C TYR A 454 3.22 -6.57 24.46
N ARG A 455 2.88 -5.96 25.63
CA ARG A 455 3.77 -5.13 26.42
C ARG A 455 5.00 -5.91 26.91
N ASP A 456 4.80 -7.10 27.44
CA ASP A 456 5.86 -7.89 28.08
C ASP A 456 6.83 -8.46 27.04
N ASN A 457 6.35 -8.78 25.85
CA ASN A 457 7.12 -9.28 24.71
C ASN A 457 7.66 -8.16 23.79
N ALA A 458 7.44 -6.89 24.11
CA ALA A 458 7.87 -5.76 23.27
C ALA A 458 9.38 -5.67 23.19
N ALA A 459 9.94 -5.88 21.99
CA ALA A 459 11.37 -5.85 21.70
C ALA A 459 11.77 -4.78 20.68
N THR A 460 10.90 -4.47 19.71
CA THR A 460 11.19 -3.48 18.68
C THR A 460 10.86 -2.06 19.14
N PRO A 461 11.49 -1.02 18.56
CA PRO A 461 11.20 0.38 18.86
C PRO A 461 9.71 0.72 18.74
N LEU A 462 9.04 0.20 17.70
CA LEU A 462 7.61 0.39 17.50
C LEU A 462 6.79 -0.25 18.63
N GLN A 463 7.09 -1.50 18.98
CA GLN A 463 6.39 -2.21 20.05
C GLN A 463 6.55 -1.54 21.42
N LEU A 464 7.74 -1.01 21.72
CA LEU A 464 7.98 -0.28 22.98
C LEU A 464 7.17 1.02 23.04
N ARG A 465 7.10 1.77 21.93
CA ARG A 465 6.23 2.95 21.83
C ARG A 465 4.76 2.58 22.02
N ASP A 466 4.31 1.59 21.28
CA ASP A 466 2.91 1.14 21.29
C ASP A 466 2.50 0.62 22.67
N SER A 467 3.39 -0.10 23.36
CA SER A 467 3.17 -0.55 24.74
C SER A 467 2.97 0.61 25.73
N ALA A 468 3.77 1.66 25.63
CA ALA A 468 3.60 2.85 26.46
C ALA A 468 2.26 3.57 26.18
N ILE A 469 1.88 3.69 24.90
CA ILE A 469 0.59 4.25 24.48
C ILE A 469 -0.58 3.42 25.02
N LEU A 470 -0.51 2.10 24.92
CA LEU A 470 -1.56 1.18 25.41
C LEU A 470 -1.75 1.26 26.91
N MET A 471 -0.67 1.31 27.68
CA MET A 471 -0.73 1.43 29.13
C MET A 471 -1.35 2.75 29.59
N LEU A 472 -1.05 3.87 28.93
CA LEU A 472 -1.69 5.16 29.19
C LEU A 472 -3.20 5.13 28.93
N GLY A 473 -3.61 4.44 27.86
CA GLY A 473 -5.04 4.28 27.53
C GLY A 473 -5.77 3.36 28.50
N LEU A 474 -5.20 2.18 28.80
CA LEU A 474 -5.83 1.13 29.58
C LEU A 474 -5.86 1.41 31.08
N LEU A 475 -4.79 1.99 31.65
CA LEU A 475 -4.63 2.15 33.10
C LEU A 475 -4.84 3.60 33.58
N MET A 476 -4.88 4.57 32.67
CA MET A 476 -5.13 5.97 33.03
C MET A 476 -6.29 6.58 32.24
N GLY A 477 -6.82 5.87 31.26
CA GLY A 477 -7.98 6.31 30.48
C GLY A 477 -7.75 7.59 29.67
N LEU A 478 -6.51 7.95 29.30
CA LEU A 478 -6.21 9.17 28.55
C LEU A 478 -6.83 9.14 27.16
N ARG A 479 -7.20 10.30 26.63
CA ARG A 479 -7.65 10.42 25.23
C ARG A 479 -6.46 10.34 24.27
N ARG A 480 -6.66 9.79 23.06
CA ARG A 480 -5.60 9.67 22.06
C ARG A 480 -4.85 10.96 21.78
N ILE A 481 -5.57 12.10 21.76
CA ILE A 481 -4.94 13.40 21.50
C ILE A 481 -4.09 13.87 22.68
N ASP A 482 -4.51 13.57 23.92
CA ASP A 482 -3.78 13.90 25.11
C ASP A 482 -2.51 13.03 25.25
N VAL A 483 -2.58 11.76 24.84
CA VAL A 483 -1.43 10.84 24.78
C VAL A 483 -0.36 11.34 23.81
N VAL A 484 -0.71 11.64 22.55
CA VAL A 484 0.31 12.08 21.57
C VAL A 484 0.86 13.48 21.87
N ASN A 485 0.14 14.29 22.64
CA ASN A 485 0.59 15.60 23.09
C ASN A 485 1.36 15.56 24.41
N LEU A 486 1.55 14.38 25.03
CA LEU A 486 2.26 14.25 26.29
C LEU A 486 3.72 14.71 26.13
N ARG A 487 4.16 15.59 27.06
CA ARG A 487 5.50 16.17 27.11
C ARG A 487 6.27 15.65 28.32
N PHE A 488 7.60 15.74 28.29
CA PHE A 488 8.41 15.41 29.47
C PHE A 488 8.05 16.27 30.67
N SER A 489 7.75 17.54 30.44
CA SER A 489 7.29 18.49 31.47
C SER A 489 5.96 18.11 32.15
N ASN A 490 5.18 17.22 31.54
CA ASN A 490 3.94 16.72 32.10
C ASN A 490 4.12 15.60 33.15
N ILE A 491 5.31 15.00 33.24
CA ILE A 491 5.56 13.84 34.11
C ILE A 491 6.42 14.23 35.29
N ASP A 492 5.88 14.07 36.48
CA ASP A 492 6.68 14.08 37.72
C ASP A 492 7.02 12.63 38.10
N TRP A 493 8.27 12.26 37.83
CA TRP A 493 8.78 10.91 38.14
C TRP A 493 8.97 10.67 39.66
N LYS A 494 9.16 11.73 40.45
CA LYS A 494 9.38 11.62 41.92
C LYS A 494 8.06 11.35 42.62
N VAL A 495 7.04 12.13 42.26
CA VAL A 495 5.69 12.02 42.85
C VAL A 495 4.84 10.98 42.10
N GLN A 496 5.34 10.45 40.97
CA GLN A 496 4.64 9.49 40.11
C GLN A 496 3.26 10.02 39.65
N THR A 497 3.24 11.21 39.05
CA THR A 497 2.02 11.82 38.52
C THR A 497 2.19 12.30 37.10
N ILE A 498 1.09 12.34 36.37
CA ILE A 498 0.98 12.96 35.04
C ILE A 498 -0.01 14.12 35.12
N SER A 499 0.48 15.33 34.77
CA SER A 499 -0.29 16.57 34.78
C SER A 499 -0.46 17.10 33.37
N ILE A 500 -1.69 17.15 32.86
CA ILE A 500 -2.01 17.62 31.53
C ILE A 500 -3.18 18.60 31.51
N THR A 501 -3.22 19.48 30.53
CA THR A 501 -4.44 20.19 30.15
C THR A 501 -5.09 19.49 28.95
N GLN A 502 -6.26 18.93 29.16
CA GLN A 502 -6.93 18.15 28.12
C GLN A 502 -7.27 19.02 26.89
N GLN A 503 -6.85 18.61 25.73
CA GLN A 503 -7.05 19.36 24.47
C GLN A 503 -8.52 19.57 24.07
N LYS A 504 -9.41 18.64 24.42
CA LYS A 504 -10.83 18.73 24.03
C LYS A 504 -11.68 19.57 25.00
N THR A 505 -11.34 19.61 26.29
CA THR A 505 -12.16 20.22 27.34
C THR A 505 -11.48 21.41 28.00
N TYR A 506 -10.19 21.65 27.71
CA TYR A 506 -9.32 22.66 28.32
C TYR A 506 -9.24 22.57 29.86
N ARG A 507 -9.53 21.38 30.42
CA ARG A 507 -9.49 21.16 31.88
C ARG A 507 -8.14 20.62 32.27
N PRO A 508 -7.54 21.17 33.38
CA PRO A 508 -6.38 20.57 33.96
C PRO A 508 -6.76 19.21 34.58
N LEU A 509 -5.88 18.24 34.43
CA LEU A 509 -6.04 16.90 34.98
C LEU A 509 -4.73 16.40 35.51
N VAL A 510 -4.71 16.02 36.79
CA VAL A 510 -3.56 15.41 37.47
C VAL A 510 -3.96 14.00 37.86
N LEU A 511 -3.22 13.02 37.38
CA LEU A 511 -3.49 11.60 37.60
C LEU A 511 -2.26 10.92 38.24
N PRO A 512 -2.47 10.01 39.21
CA PRO A 512 -1.40 9.15 39.66
C PRO A 512 -0.96 8.24 38.52
N MET A 513 0.35 8.10 38.35
CA MET A 513 0.95 7.25 37.32
C MET A 513 1.26 5.87 37.90
N PRO A 514 0.53 4.81 37.48
CA PRO A 514 0.82 3.44 37.90
C PRO A 514 2.24 3.01 37.48
N VAL A 515 2.89 2.18 38.30
CA VAL A 515 4.26 1.70 38.07
C VAL A 515 4.42 1.07 36.69
N SER A 516 3.44 0.29 36.23
CA SER A 516 3.44 -0.34 34.91
C SER A 516 3.42 0.68 33.76
N VAL A 517 2.73 1.80 33.91
CA VAL A 517 2.75 2.93 32.96
C VAL A 517 4.12 3.58 32.94
N GLY A 518 4.64 3.90 34.12
CA GLY A 518 5.97 4.49 34.27
C GLY A 518 7.08 3.63 33.68
N ASN A 519 7.04 2.32 33.92
CA ASN A 519 8.00 1.36 33.35
C ASN A 519 7.93 1.29 31.82
N SER A 520 6.73 1.27 31.25
CA SER A 520 6.56 1.24 29.80
C SER A 520 7.03 2.54 29.13
N LEU A 521 6.72 3.70 29.74
CA LEU A 521 7.23 4.99 29.29
C LEU A 521 8.76 5.05 29.37
N TYR A 522 9.34 4.63 30.50
CA TYR A 522 10.78 4.62 30.68
C TYR A 522 11.50 3.72 29.66
N LYS A 523 10.99 2.49 29.44
CA LYS A 523 11.55 1.56 28.44
C LYS A 523 11.54 2.20 27.05
N TYR A 524 10.44 2.81 26.64
CA TYR A 524 10.34 3.50 25.34
C TYR A 524 11.31 4.68 25.26
N ILE A 525 11.29 5.56 26.23
CA ILE A 525 12.11 6.79 26.23
C ILE A 525 13.60 6.45 26.18
N LYS A 526 14.04 5.49 27.02
CA LYS A 526 15.46 5.13 27.15
C LYS A 526 15.99 4.35 25.94
N ASN A 527 15.21 3.39 25.43
CA ASN A 527 15.73 2.39 24.51
C ASN A 527 15.33 2.64 23.04
N SER A 528 14.31 3.44 22.78
CA SER A 528 13.67 3.41 21.45
C SER A 528 13.19 4.76 20.94
N ARG A 529 13.03 5.77 21.82
CA ARG A 529 12.59 7.09 21.37
C ARG A 529 13.65 7.72 20.48
N PRO A 530 13.32 8.12 19.22
CA PRO A 530 14.25 8.83 18.36
C PRO A 530 14.75 10.13 19.01
N ARG A 531 15.99 10.53 18.70
CA ARG A 531 16.51 11.84 19.11
C ARG A 531 16.03 12.88 18.09
N MET A 532 15.37 13.92 18.57
CA MET A 532 15.05 15.09 17.73
C MET A 532 16.20 16.10 17.79
N SER A 533 16.47 16.74 16.66
CA SER A 533 17.44 17.85 16.56
C SER A 533 16.84 19.18 17.01
N ASP A 534 15.54 19.38 16.82
CA ASP A 534 14.84 20.64 17.12
C ASP A 534 13.42 20.41 17.64
N GLU A 535 12.99 21.26 18.55
CA GLU A 535 11.63 21.49 19.02
C GLU A 535 10.83 20.28 19.52
N GLY A 536 11.08 19.81 20.68
CA GLY A 536 9.95 19.10 21.20
C GLY A 536 10.17 18.25 22.38
N ASP A 537 9.69 18.78 23.47
CA ASP A 537 9.41 18.13 24.73
C ASP A 537 8.37 16.96 24.59
N PHE A 538 7.93 16.61 23.36
CA PHE A 538 6.98 15.53 23.15
C PHE A 538 7.59 14.15 23.41
N ILE A 539 6.88 13.31 24.18
CA ILE A 539 7.33 11.96 24.48
C ILE A 539 7.17 11.06 23.25
N PHE A 540 6.00 11.07 22.63
CA PHE A 540 5.69 10.17 21.51
C PHE A 540 5.99 10.82 20.16
N LEU A 541 6.87 10.15 19.42
CA LEU A 541 7.31 10.60 18.11
C LEU A 541 6.89 9.58 17.02
N SER A 542 6.88 10.04 15.76
CA SER A 542 6.84 9.14 14.61
C SER A 542 8.05 8.22 14.65
N MET A 543 7.92 6.99 14.19
CA MET A 543 9.03 6.02 14.16
C MET A 543 9.85 6.11 12.86
N SER A 544 9.48 7.00 11.97
CA SER A 544 10.18 7.32 10.72
C SER A 544 10.50 8.80 10.67
N ALA A 545 11.60 9.14 10.00
CA ALA A 545 12.00 10.53 9.78
C ALA A 545 10.99 11.26 8.83
N PRO A 546 10.71 12.53 9.07
CA PRO A 546 11.20 13.32 10.21
C PRO A 546 10.52 12.89 11.50
N PHE A 547 11.32 12.75 12.55
CA PHE A 547 10.81 12.37 13.87
C PHE A 547 9.99 13.50 14.48
N LYS A 548 8.77 13.66 13.98
CA LYS A 548 7.77 14.63 14.48
C LYS A 548 7.01 14.05 15.67
N ARG A 549 6.23 14.90 16.36
CA ARG A 549 5.20 14.42 17.27
C ARG A 549 4.33 13.35 16.60
N ALA A 550 4.08 12.25 17.28
CA ALA A 550 3.26 11.17 16.75
C ALA A 550 1.85 11.66 16.38
N ASP A 551 1.32 11.20 15.27
CA ASP A 551 -0.08 11.43 14.90
C ASP A 551 -1.02 10.63 15.82
N ALA A 552 -2.22 11.14 16.05
CA ALA A 552 -3.21 10.47 16.90
C ALA A 552 -3.67 9.10 16.35
N SER A 553 -3.45 8.81 15.08
CA SER A 553 -3.68 7.49 14.48
C SER A 553 -2.74 6.42 15.03
N ALA A 554 -1.54 6.79 15.49
CA ALA A 554 -0.60 5.88 16.13
C ALA A 554 -1.22 5.14 17.33
N CYS A 555 -2.09 5.83 18.09
CA CYS A 555 -2.82 5.21 19.20
C CYS A 555 -3.78 4.10 18.72
N GLY A 556 -4.46 4.31 17.59
CA GLY A 556 -5.33 3.29 17.00
C GLY A 556 -4.56 2.11 16.43
N LEU A 557 -3.39 2.38 15.83
CA LEU A 557 -2.50 1.33 15.33
C LEU A 557 -1.93 0.48 16.48
N ALA A 558 -1.55 1.08 17.60
CA ALA A 558 -1.09 0.35 18.78
C ALA A 558 -2.12 -0.69 19.26
N VAL A 559 -3.41 -0.33 19.29
CA VAL A 559 -4.48 -1.27 19.64
C VAL A 559 -4.58 -2.40 18.62
N LYS A 560 -4.48 -2.09 17.32
CA LYS A 560 -4.53 -3.10 16.26
C LYS A 560 -3.35 -4.07 16.31
N HIS A 561 -2.15 -3.56 16.62
CA HIS A 561 -0.95 -4.39 16.75
C HIS A 561 -1.07 -5.36 17.93
N ALA A 562 -1.59 -4.90 19.08
CA ALA A 562 -1.74 -5.74 20.26
C ALA A 562 -2.85 -6.77 20.14
N LEU A 563 -3.95 -6.46 19.43
CA LEU A 563 -5.13 -7.30 19.30
C LEU A 563 -5.24 -8.03 17.94
N ASN A 564 -4.16 -8.12 17.17
CA ASN A 564 -4.11 -8.82 15.88
C ASN A 564 -5.26 -8.45 14.92
N ASN A 565 -5.44 -7.15 14.66
CA ASN A 565 -6.48 -6.61 13.74
C ASN A 565 -7.94 -6.73 14.21
N THR A 566 -8.21 -7.00 15.46
CA THR A 566 -9.57 -6.85 15.96
C THR A 566 -10.00 -5.38 15.94
N THR A 567 -11.26 -5.12 15.71
CA THR A 567 -11.84 -3.80 15.40
C THR A 567 -11.94 -2.86 16.60
N GLY A 568 -10.84 -2.48 17.23
CA GLY A 568 -10.83 -1.56 18.36
C GLY A 568 -10.29 -0.17 17.99
N SER A 569 -11.06 0.90 18.25
CA SER A 569 -10.47 2.25 18.30
C SER A 569 -9.78 2.43 19.66
N PHE A 570 -8.74 3.27 19.73
CA PHE A 570 -8.06 3.57 21.01
C PHE A 570 -9.01 3.98 22.15
N HIS A 571 -10.17 4.53 21.83
CA HIS A 571 -11.18 4.90 22.81
C HIS A 571 -11.78 3.71 23.58
N ILE A 572 -11.61 2.47 23.08
CA ILE A 572 -12.04 1.27 23.81
C ILE A 572 -11.26 1.08 25.11
N LEU A 573 -9.96 1.42 25.14
CA LEU A 573 -9.12 1.33 26.34
C LEU A 573 -9.67 2.25 27.45
N ARG A 574 -10.02 3.49 27.10
CA ARG A 574 -10.61 4.43 28.04
C ARG A 574 -12.00 3.97 28.52
N ARG A 575 -12.79 3.35 27.66
CA ARG A 575 -14.08 2.76 28.05
C ARG A 575 -13.88 1.61 29.02
N THR A 576 -12.94 0.71 28.75
CA THR A 576 -12.56 -0.38 29.62
C THR A 576 -12.06 0.11 30.96
N PHE A 577 -11.21 1.14 30.98
CA PHE A 577 -10.76 1.78 32.23
C PHE A 577 -11.94 2.30 33.06
N ALA A 578 -12.87 3.05 32.43
CA ALA A 578 -14.05 3.57 33.12
C ALA A 578 -14.96 2.47 33.68
N SER A 579 -15.21 1.43 32.90
CA SER A 579 -16.04 0.29 33.31
C SER A 579 -15.41 -0.51 34.44
N ARG A 580 -14.08 -0.70 34.41
CA ARG A 580 -13.37 -1.39 35.51
C ARG A 580 -13.36 -0.58 36.80
N LEU A 581 -13.21 0.74 36.73
CA LEU A 581 -13.37 1.61 37.92
C LEU A 581 -14.77 1.50 38.50
N LEU A 582 -15.79 1.47 37.63
CA LEU A 582 -17.17 1.32 38.04
C LEU A 582 -17.43 -0.04 38.71
N ALA A 583 -16.98 -1.13 38.09
CA ALA A 583 -17.07 -2.48 38.65
C ALA A 583 -16.31 -2.64 39.98
N ALA A 584 -15.24 -1.87 40.18
CA ALA A 584 -14.53 -1.77 41.45
C ALA A 584 -15.24 -0.90 42.52
N GLY A 585 -16.46 -0.44 42.28
CA GLY A 585 -17.25 0.37 43.22
C GLY A 585 -16.83 1.82 43.32
N THR A 586 -16.02 2.35 42.38
CA THR A 586 -15.60 3.75 42.40
C THR A 586 -16.79 4.66 42.15
N LYS A 587 -16.92 5.71 42.95
CA LYS A 587 -18.00 6.71 42.80
C LYS A 587 -17.96 7.35 41.39
N THR A 588 -19.13 7.54 40.80
CA THR A 588 -19.28 8.10 39.45
C THR A 588 -18.66 9.49 39.30
N ASP A 589 -18.69 10.32 40.34
CA ASP A 589 -18.01 11.64 40.35
C ASP A 589 -16.50 11.48 40.25
N THR A 590 -15.90 10.55 40.98
CA THR A 590 -14.46 10.24 40.90
C THR A 590 -14.08 9.76 39.50
N ILE A 591 -14.90 8.90 38.89
CA ILE A 591 -14.69 8.44 37.49
C ILE A 591 -14.79 9.65 36.53
N LYS A 592 -15.80 10.51 36.69
CA LYS A 592 -15.97 11.74 35.91
C LYS A 592 -14.71 12.61 35.96
N ASP A 593 -14.21 12.87 37.17
CA ASP A 593 -13.03 13.71 37.40
C ASP A 593 -11.75 13.06 36.88
N SER A 594 -11.54 11.77 37.11
CA SER A 594 -10.39 11.00 36.58
C SER A 594 -10.36 11.00 35.04
N LEU A 595 -11.52 11.02 34.39
CA LEU A 595 -11.62 11.12 32.96
C LEU A 595 -11.65 12.57 32.45
N GLY A 596 -11.83 13.56 33.30
CA GLY A 596 -12.03 14.96 32.90
C GLY A 596 -13.27 15.17 32.03
N HIS A 597 -14.39 14.56 32.40
CA HIS A 597 -15.69 14.75 31.75
C HIS A 597 -16.38 16.01 32.26
N SER A 598 -17.04 16.74 31.36
CA SER A 598 -17.77 17.96 31.73
C SER A 598 -19.13 17.65 32.35
N THR A 599 -19.77 16.56 31.97
CA THR A 599 -21.12 16.18 32.40
C THR A 599 -21.18 14.74 32.90
N MET A 600 -22.14 14.44 33.78
CA MET A 600 -22.42 13.09 34.27
C MET A 600 -22.98 12.17 33.20
N ASP A 601 -23.70 12.72 32.21
CA ASP A 601 -24.28 11.92 31.12
C ASP A 601 -23.22 11.10 30.36
N THR A 602 -21.98 11.60 30.32
CA THR A 602 -20.88 10.87 29.67
C THR A 602 -20.47 9.64 30.49
N VAL A 603 -20.57 9.70 31.82
CA VAL A 603 -20.27 8.56 32.71
C VAL A 603 -21.43 7.57 32.72
N ASN A 604 -22.66 8.06 32.67
CA ASN A 604 -23.87 7.21 32.65
C ASN A 604 -23.91 6.22 31.48
N ARG A 605 -23.15 6.50 30.41
CA ARG A 605 -22.99 5.55 29.30
C ARG A 605 -22.26 4.26 29.70
N TYR A 606 -21.42 4.31 30.71
CA TYR A 606 -20.68 3.14 31.21
C TYR A 606 -21.51 2.28 32.16
N LEU A 607 -22.54 2.84 32.78
CA LEU A 607 -23.45 2.10 33.65
C LEU A 607 -24.20 0.97 32.91
N SER A 608 -24.40 1.11 31.59
CA SER A 608 -25.05 0.08 30.78
C SER A 608 -24.21 -1.20 30.52
N VAL A 609 -22.97 -1.23 30.99
CA VAL A 609 -22.03 -2.33 30.78
C VAL A 609 -21.83 -3.16 32.06
N ASP A 610 -22.23 -2.62 33.19
CA ASP A 610 -22.13 -3.32 34.49
C ASP A 610 -23.33 -4.23 34.68
N GLU A 611 -23.20 -5.46 34.19
CA GLU A 611 -24.26 -6.48 34.24
C GLU A 611 -24.59 -6.91 35.68
N GLU A 612 -23.61 -6.89 36.55
CA GLU A 612 -23.79 -7.26 37.95
C GLU A 612 -24.58 -6.19 38.73
N MET A 613 -24.24 -4.92 38.47
CA MET A 613 -25.00 -3.79 39.04
C MET A 613 -26.41 -3.70 38.43
N LEU A 614 -26.58 -3.98 37.14
CA LEU A 614 -27.89 -4.05 36.51
C LEU A 614 -28.73 -5.21 37.09
N ARG A 615 -28.12 -6.35 37.34
CA ARG A 615 -28.79 -7.51 38.01
C ARG A 615 -29.19 -7.18 39.44
N SER A 616 -28.39 -6.42 40.19
CA SER A 616 -28.74 -5.99 41.55
C SER A 616 -29.91 -5.01 41.59
N CYS A 617 -30.19 -4.30 40.49
CA CYS A 617 -31.34 -3.42 40.33
C CYS A 617 -32.60 -4.16 39.83
N CYS A 618 -32.48 -5.41 39.42
CA CYS A 618 -33.63 -6.18 39.01
C CYS A 618 -34.46 -6.55 40.25
N LEU A 619 -35.77 -6.27 40.17
CA LEU A 619 -36.72 -6.81 41.17
C LEU A 619 -36.64 -8.34 41.13
N PRO A 620 -36.58 -9.03 42.31
CA PRO A 620 -36.62 -10.45 42.32
C PRO A 620 -37.95 -10.90 41.69
N LEU A 621 -37.87 -11.55 40.52
CA LEU A 621 -39.02 -12.26 39.99
C LEU A 621 -39.31 -13.40 40.97
N GLU A 622 -40.39 -13.28 41.72
CA GLU A 622 -40.95 -14.47 42.40
C GLU A 622 -41.15 -15.53 41.34
N ARG A 623 -40.59 -16.73 41.57
CA ARG A 623 -40.79 -17.88 40.69
C ARG A 623 -42.30 -18.21 40.65
N THR A 624 -43.04 -17.61 39.75
CA THR A 624 -44.32 -18.09 39.31
C THR A 624 -44.04 -19.36 38.53
N VAL A 625 -44.22 -20.50 39.20
CA VAL A 625 -44.22 -21.78 38.52
C VAL A 625 -45.45 -21.78 37.62
N ILE A 626 -45.27 -21.52 36.33
CA ILE A 626 -46.32 -21.75 35.34
C ILE A 626 -46.34 -23.27 35.13
N SER A 627 -47.23 -23.96 35.83
CA SER A 627 -47.55 -25.33 35.50
C SER A 627 -48.34 -25.31 34.18
N TYR A 628 -47.70 -25.75 33.10
CA TYR A 628 -48.41 -26.11 31.88
C TYR A 628 -49.21 -27.42 32.18
N GLU A 629 -50.48 -27.31 32.52
CA GLU A 629 -51.41 -28.43 32.36
C GLU A 629 -51.58 -28.60 30.82
N ALA A 630 -51.13 -29.74 30.33
CA ALA A 630 -51.42 -30.22 29.01
C ALA A 630 -52.96 -30.43 28.91
N ALA A 631 -53.60 -29.55 28.11
CA ALA A 631 -54.98 -29.86 27.67
C ALA A 631 -54.86 -30.97 26.63
N SER A 632 -55.42 -32.11 27.03
CA SER A 632 -55.69 -33.29 26.21
C SER A 632 -56.69 -32.98 25.08
#